data_f3e7b7cbcfdcbde0023526bb81eb4a55
#
_entry.id   f3e7b7cbcfdcbde0023526bb81eb4a55
#
_cell.length_a   1.000
_cell.length_b   1.000
_cell.length_c   1.000
_cell.angle_alpha   90.00
_cell.angle_beta   90.00
_cell.angle_gamma   90.00
#
_symmetry.space_group_name_H-M   'P 1'
#
loop_
_entity.id
_entity.type
_entity.pdbx_description
1 polymer ?
#
loop_
_entity_poly.entity_id
_entity_poly.type
_entity_poly.pdbx_seq_one_letter_code
_entity_poly.pdbx_strand_id
1 'polypeptide(L)'
;VVLLLVLNVRLLNRTTRKISLTTEGDTFYQRSHGLLNIAEEALCSVNHLASEVSGTIRIGTTIDVGTFLLNPLLAEFYKQYPKVNFDIQLDDGLQDLVDSNLDMVIRIGELTSSSLVGRVIAPFELGIYASQTYLENAPPINTIQDLEQHDWVYLTRLNLPNQTLTLTNQEGVQHQVKFHSKHSSNSPLGVMTMVQNGLGVGSIASFLIDKLPDASLVRLFPDFYQISTTMNILYPSRKNLPPRVRLFIDYLVGTLCG
;
A
#
# COMPACT_ATOMS: atom_id res chain seq x y z
N VAL A 1 25.73 15.79 23.91
CA VAL A 1 26.94 15.64 24.74
C VAL A 1 26.62 14.80 25.99
N VAL A 2 25.54 15.06 26.73
CA VAL A 2 25.19 14.34 27.99
C VAL A 2 24.95 12.84 27.75
N LEU A 3 24.24 12.44 26.68
CA LEU A 3 23.97 11.03 26.36
C LEU A 3 25.26 10.24 26.01
N LEU A 4 26.24 10.87 25.39
CA LEU A 4 27.55 10.27 25.09
C LEU A 4 28.32 9.90 26.36
N LEU A 5 28.17 10.68 27.42
CA LEU A 5 28.85 10.45 28.69
C LEU A 5 28.22 9.32 29.52
N VAL A 6 26.91 9.06 29.35
CA VAL A 6 26.19 8.01 30.09
C VAL A 6 26.32 6.66 29.41
N LEU A 7 26.26 6.61 28.06
CA LEU A 7 26.25 5.35 27.32
C LEU A 7 27.64 4.88 26.86
N ASN A 8 28.64 5.75 26.95
CA ASN A 8 30.02 5.53 26.53
C ASN A 8 30.15 5.03 25.05
N VAL A 9 29.15 5.36 24.23
CA VAL A 9 29.03 4.94 22.83
C VAL A 9 28.66 6.14 21.96
N ARG A 10 29.25 6.21 20.79
CA ARG A 10 28.94 7.27 19.82
C ARG A 10 27.67 6.93 19.05
N LEU A 11 26.65 7.78 19.18
CA LEU A 11 25.34 7.58 18.53
C LEU A 11 25.22 8.30 17.18
N LEU A 12 26.04 9.32 16.92
CA LEU A 12 25.99 10.15 15.72
C LEU A 12 27.36 10.27 15.05
N ASN A 13 27.40 10.10 13.75
CA ASN A 13 28.51 10.48 12.89
C ASN A 13 28.27 11.92 12.44
N ARG A 14 29.19 12.82 12.81
CA ARG A 14 29.16 14.22 12.36
C ARG A 14 30.31 14.46 11.38
N THR A 15 29.96 14.88 10.18
CA THR A 15 30.86 15.49 9.23
C THR A 15 30.46 16.95 9.03
N THR A 16 31.31 17.76 8.43
CA THR A 16 31.01 19.17 8.12
C THR A 16 29.84 19.34 7.15
N ARG A 17 29.37 18.27 6.50
CA ARG A 17 28.31 18.29 5.48
C ARG A 17 27.11 17.40 5.76
N LYS A 18 27.21 16.44 6.71
CA LYS A 18 26.14 15.46 6.97
C LYS A 18 26.19 14.95 8.40
N ILE A 19 25.03 14.74 8.98
CA ILE A 19 24.84 14.01 10.26
C ILE A 19 24.13 12.69 9.90
N SER A 20 24.66 11.55 10.38
CA SER A 20 24.06 10.25 10.28
C SER A 20 24.14 9.49 11.59
N LEU A 21 23.25 8.54 11.83
CA LEU A 21 23.35 7.64 12.96
C LEU A 21 24.51 6.66 12.81
N THR A 22 25.07 6.22 13.93
CA THR A 22 25.90 5.00 14.00
C THR A 22 24.97 3.77 14.12
N THR A 23 25.47 2.56 14.04
CA THR A 23 24.69 1.33 14.31
C THR A 23 24.08 1.34 15.70
N GLU A 24 24.87 1.79 16.68
CA GLU A 24 24.41 1.94 18.06
C GLU A 24 23.42 3.11 18.21
N GLY A 25 23.63 4.16 17.41
CA GLY A 25 22.73 5.31 17.33
C GLY A 25 21.38 4.93 16.77
N ASP A 26 21.34 4.12 15.73
CA ASP A 26 20.12 3.61 15.15
C ASP A 26 19.36 2.70 16.13
N THR A 27 20.06 1.73 16.73
CA THR A 27 19.47 0.88 17.77
C THR A 27 18.90 1.66 18.93
N PHE A 28 19.60 2.70 19.40
CA PHE A 28 19.14 3.57 20.49
C PHE A 28 17.92 4.39 20.07
N TYR A 29 17.93 4.93 18.85
CA TYR A 29 16.82 5.71 18.30
C TYR A 29 15.54 4.86 18.20
N GLN A 30 15.62 3.66 17.64
CA GLN A 30 14.49 2.72 17.53
C GLN A 30 13.90 2.37 18.91
N ARG A 31 14.77 2.08 19.88
CA ARG A 31 14.32 1.76 21.25
C ARG A 31 13.76 2.98 21.99
N SER A 32 14.30 4.16 21.79
CA SER A 32 13.81 5.40 22.38
C SER A 32 12.44 5.79 21.88
N HIS A 33 12.14 5.51 20.60
CA HIS A 33 10.79 5.67 20.03
C HIS A 33 9.76 4.79 20.76
N GLY A 34 10.11 3.55 21.07
CA GLY A 34 9.26 2.65 21.86
C GLY A 34 8.99 3.22 23.28
N LEU A 35 9.97 3.83 23.92
CA LEU A 35 9.80 4.47 25.23
C LEU A 35 8.87 5.69 25.17
N LEU A 36 8.98 6.52 24.15
CA LEU A 36 8.08 7.65 23.95
C LEU A 36 6.63 7.20 23.74
N ASN A 37 6.41 6.15 22.97
CA ASN A 37 5.09 5.57 22.76
C ASN A 37 4.50 5.03 24.08
N ILE A 38 5.30 4.34 24.90
CA ILE A 38 4.88 3.86 26.24
C ILE A 38 4.56 5.01 27.19
N ALA A 39 5.36 6.07 27.16
CA ALA A 39 5.11 7.26 27.97
C ALA A 39 3.80 7.97 27.56
N GLU A 40 3.56 8.11 26.25
CA GLU A 40 2.29 8.63 25.74
C GLU A 40 1.10 7.73 26.12
N GLU A 41 1.26 6.40 26.05
CA GLU A 41 0.22 5.46 26.48
C GLU A 41 -0.07 5.56 27.98
N ALA A 42 0.96 5.69 28.80
CA ALA A 42 0.80 5.90 30.24
C ALA A 42 0.08 7.22 30.57
N LEU A 43 0.43 8.29 29.89
CA LEU A 43 -0.26 9.58 30.03
C LEU A 43 -1.72 9.51 29.57
N CYS A 44 -2.00 8.82 28.47
CA CYS A 44 -3.35 8.59 27.98
C CYS A 44 -4.18 7.71 28.93
N SER A 45 -3.58 6.69 29.58
CA SER A 45 -4.29 5.80 30.51
C SER A 45 -4.77 6.50 31.79
N VAL A 46 -4.04 7.52 32.22
CA VAL A 46 -4.40 8.34 33.41
C VAL A 46 -5.48 9.38 33.08
N ASN A 47 -5.54 9.81 31.82
CA ASN A 47 -6.47 10.86 31.36
C ASN A 47 -7.79 10.32 30.79
N HIS A 48 -8.30 9.19 31.27
CA HIS A 48 -9.56 8.57 30.81
C HIS A 48 -10.82 9.46 30.90
N LEU A 49 -10.72 10.69 31.34
CA LEU A 49 -11.86 11.61 31.48
C LEU A 49 -11.91 12.75 30.46
N ALA A 50 -10.88 13.00 29.64
CA ALA A 50 -10.88 14.05 28.60
C ALA A 50 -9.67 14.04 27.65
N SER A 51 -9.00 12.94 27.34
CA SER A 51 -7.86 13.03 26.43
C SER A 51 -8.32 13.08 24.98
N GLU A 52 -8.30 14.25 24.42
CA GLU A 52 -8.40 14.43 22.96
C GLU A 52 -7.28 13.62 22.28
N VAL A 53 -7.70 12.70 21.42
CA VAL A 53 -6.80 11.90 20.60
C VAL A 53 -5.95 12.84 19.74
N SER A 54 -4.62 12.79 19.91
CA SER A 54 -3.71 13.73 19.25
C SER A 54 -2.37 13.08 18.89
N GLY A 55 -1.58 13.77 18.07
CA GLY A 55 -0.26 13.34 17.62
C GLY A 55 -0.23 12.85 16.19
N THR A 56 0.93 12.41 15.70
CA THR A 56 1.14 12.01 14.30
C THR A 56 0.98 10.52 14.12
N ILE A 57 0.26 10.10 13.07
CA ILE A 57 0.18 8.72 12.57
C ILE A 57 1.03 8.64 11.31
N ARG A 58 2.02 7.73 11.30
CA ARG A 58 2.92 7.51 10.17
C ARG A 58 2.50 6.26 9.42
N ILE A 59 2.17 6.43 8.13
CA ILE A 59 1.57 5.38 7.31
C ILE A 59 2.39 5.19 6.04
N GLY A 60 2.77 3.95 5.74
CA GLY A 60 3.34 3.56 4.45
C GLY A 60 2.32 2.85 3.57
N THR A 61 2.29 3.17 2.28
CA THR A 61 1.44 2.45 1.31
C THR A 61 1.89 2.72 -0.12
N THR A 62 1.30 2.03 -1.09
CA THR A 62 1.52 2.30 -2.52
C THR A 62 0.85 3.62 -2.93
N ILE A 63 1.36 4.21 -4.01
CA ILE A 63 0.90 5.53 -4.49
C ILE A 63 -0.59 5.51 -4.81
N ASP A 64 -1.06 4.47 -5.49
CA ASP A 64 -2.46 4.28 -5.88
C ASP A 64 -3.38 4.15 -4.66
N VAL A 65 -3.05 3.27 -3.72
CA VAL A 65 -3.83 3.06 -2.48
C VAL A 65 -3.85 4.34 -1.63
N GLY A 66 -2.69 4.98 -1.46
CA GLY A 66 -2.59 6.22 -0.69
C GLY A 66 -3.43 7.35 -1.28
N THR A 67 -3.33 7.53 -2.59
CA THR A 67 -3.99 8.64 -3.29
C THR A 67 -5.50 8.46 -3.40
N PHE A 68 -5.96 7.28 -3.81
CA PHE A 68 -7.36 7.08 -4.20
C PHE A 68 -8.23 6.41 -3.14
N LEU A 69 -7.61 5.67 -2.21
CA LEU A 69 -8.35 5.00 -1.14
C LEU A 69 -8.12 5.66 0.22
N LEU A 70 -6.86 5.88 0.62
CA LEU A 70 -6.54 6.34 1.96
C LEU A 70 -6.86 7.84 2.16
N ASN A 71 -6.42 8.72 1.28
CA ASN A 71 -6.57 10.17 1.45
C ASN A 71 -8.02 10.64 1.70
N PRO A 72 -9.07 10.12 0.99
CA PRO A 72 -10.45 10.46 1.32
C PRO A 72 -10.83 10.07 2.75
N LEU A 73 -10.35 8.92 3.23
CA LEU A 73 -10.63 8.42 4.58
C LEU A 73 -9.91 9.23 5.66
N LEU A 74 -8.70 9.74 5.36
CA LEU A 74 -7.99 10.65 6.27
C LEU A 74 -8.80 11.92 6.52
N ALA A 75 -9.40 12.48 5.48
CA ALA A 75 -10.21 13.69 5.58
C ALA A 75 -11.43 13.49 6.49
N GLU A 76 -12.11 12.33 6.38
CA GLU A 76 -13.25 12.01 7.23
C GLU A 76 -12.82 11.72 8.69
N PHE A 77 -11.73 11.01 8.90
CA PHE A 77 -11.19 10.78 10.24
C PHE A 77 -10.74 12.08 10.91
N TYR A 78 -10.10 12.99 10.17
CA TYR A 78 -9.66 14.29 10.67
C TYR A 78 -10.80 15.16 11.18
N LYS A 79 -12.00 15.09 10.58
CA LYS A 79 -13.19 15.80 11.08
C LYS A 79 -13.57 15.37 12.50
N GLN A 80 -13.34 14.10 12.84
CA GLN A 80 -13.65 13.54 14.16
C GLN A 80 -12.49 13.77 15.16
N TYR A 81 -11.25 13.78 14.69
CA TYR A 81 -10.03 13.87 15.49
C TYR A 81 -9.07 14.95 14.95
N PRO A 82 -9.43 16.24 15.07
CA PRO A 82 -8.69 17.34 14.42
C PRO A 82 -7.30 17.62 15.00
N LYS A 83 -6.93 16.98 16.10
CA LYS A 83 -5.57 17.05 16.69
C LYS A 83 -4.66 15.91 16.24
N VAL A 84 -5.16 15.01 15.38
CA VAL A 84 -4.33 13.98 14.77
C VAL A 84 -3.72 14.53 13.47
N ASN A 85 -2.41 14.33 13.33
CA ASN A 85 -1.67 14.63 12.12
C ASN A 85 -1.35 13.32 11.38
N PHE A 86 -1.16 13.39 10.08
CA PHE A 86 -0.75 12.26 9.25
C PHE A 86 0.57 12.55 8.56
N ASP A 87 1.45 11.55 8.54
CA ASP A 87 2.70 11.53 7.79
C ASP A 87 2.63 10.30 6.86
N ILE A 88 2.43 10.54 5.57
CA ILE A 88 2.13 9.48 4.60
C ILE A 88 3.31 9.30 3.67
N GLN A 89 3.90 8.11 3.68
CA GLN A 89 4.95 7.73 2.75
C GLN A 89 4.36 6.87 1.63
N LEU A 90 4.38 7.42 0.42
CA LEU A 90 3.88 6.75 -0.79
C LEU A 90 5.06 6.20 -1.59
N ASP A 91 5.11 4.87 -1.70
CA ASP A 91 6.15 4.20 -2.46
C ASP A 91 5.61 2.89 -3.04
N ASP A 92 5.78 2.70 -4.35
CA ASP A 92 5.40 1.47 -5.04
C ASP A 92 6.40 0.32 -4.80
N GLY A 93 7.51 0.55 -4.12
CA GLY A 93 8.46 -0.46 -3.64
C GLY A 93 7.99 -1.18 -2.37
N LEU A 94 8.78 -2.15 -1.94
CA LEU A 94 8.58 -2.81 -0.65
C LEU A 94 9.14 -1.89 0.46
N GLN A 95 8.26 -1.22 1.19
CA GLN A 95 8.65 -0.48 2.39
C GLN A 95 8.82 -1.42 3.58
N ASP A 96 9.95 -1.32 4.28
CA ASP A 96 10.11 -1.97 5.58
C ASP A 96 9.51 -1.07 6.67
N LEU A 97 8.58 -1.63 7.44
CA LEU A 97 7.87 -0.90 8.49
C LEU A 97 8.82 -0.46 9.60
N VAL A 98 9.79 -1.31 9.94
CA VAL A 98 10.73 -1.05 11.04
C VAL A 98 11.78 -0.02 10.61
N ASP A 99 12.39 -0.22 9.44
CA ASP A 99 13.45 0.66 8.92
C ASP A 99 12.92 2.06 8.56
N SER A 100 11.62 2.18 8.23
CA SER A 100 11.00 3.43 7.81
C SER A 100 10.33 4.21 8.94
N ASN A 101 10.42 3.74 10.20
CA ASN A 101 9.80 4.38 11.37
C ASN A 101 8.29 4.66 11.19
N LEU A 102 7.56 3.71 10.60
CA LEU A 102 6.14 3.78 10.35
C LEU A 102 5.35 3.16 11.51
N ASP A 103 4.20 3.74 11.84
CA ASP A 103 3.26 3.17 12.80
C ASP A 103 2.47 2.00 12.18
N MET A 104 2.20 2.08 10.88
CA MET A 104 1.50 1.04 10.11
C MET A 104 1.83 1.13 8.63
N VAL A 105 1.63 0.00 7.91
CA VAL A 105 1.65 -0.04 6.45
C VAL A 105 0.39 -0.71 5.91
N ILE A 106 -0.08 -0.24 4.76
CA ILE A 106 -1.15 -0.91 4.00
C ILE A 106 -0.49 -1.66 2.85
N ARG A 107 -0.74 -2.97 2.79
CA ARG A 107 -0.16 -3.86 1.76
C ARG A 107 -1.21 -4.75 1.13
N ILE A 108 -0.96 -5.07 -0.13
CA ILE A 108 -1.74 -6.03 -0.92
C ILE A 108 -1.02 -7.38 -0.87
N GLY A 109 -1.78 -8.46 -0.72
CA GLY A 109 -1.28 -9.82 -0.71
C GLY A 109 -1.51 -10.55 0.62
N GLU A 110 -1.13 -11.81 0.65
CA GLU A 110 -1.27 -12.66 1.83
C GLU A 110 -0.38 -12.19 2.98
N LEU A 111 -0.87 -12.40 4.19
CA LEU A 111 -0.12 -12.14 5.41
C LEU A 111 0.92 -13.25 5.60
N THR A 112 2.14 -13.03 5.16
CA THR A 112 3.25 -13.94 5.46
C THR A 112 3.59 -13.88 6.97
N SER A 113 4.03 -15.01 7.52
CA SER A 113 4.44 -15.10 8.92
C SER A 113 5.55 -14.08 9.22
N SER A 114 5.21 -13.02 9.93
CA SER A 114 6.12 -11.98 10.36
C SER A 114 5.88 -11.66 11.85
N SER A 115 6.78 -10.93 12.47
CA SER A 115 6.59 -10.37 13.82
C SER A 115 5.48 -9.30 13.87
N LEU A 116 4.88 -8.96 12.73
CA LEU A 116 3.86 -7.94 12.57
C LEU A 116 2.46 -8.52 12.80
N VAL A 117 1.57 -7.69 13.29
CA VAL A 117 0.14 -7.99 13.36
C VAL A 117 -0.50 -7.54 12.06
N GLY A 118 -1.32 -8.40 11.45
CA GLY A 118 -2.07 -8.09 10.24
C GLY A 118 -3.58 -8.03 10.50
N ARG A 119 -4.26 -7.07 9.85
CA ARG A 119 -5.73 -7.00 9.76
C ARG A 119 -6.15 -6.78 8.32
N VAL A 120 -7.05 -7.61 7.83
CA VAL A 120 -7.71 -7.42 6.53
C VAL A 120 -8.57 -6.17 6.60
N ILE A 121 -8.54 -5.34 5.54
CA ILE A 121 -9.35 -4.12 5.43
C ILE A 121 -10.24 -4.09 4.19
N ALA A 122 -9.88 -4.79 3.13
CA ALA A 122 -10.68 -4.87 1.91
C ALA A 122 -10.27 -6.07 1.04
N PRO A 123 -11.17 -6.58 0.18
CA PRO A 123 -10.76 -7.41 -0.94
C PRO A 123 -9.93 -6.59 -1.94
N PHE A 124 -9.07 -7.27 -2.67
CA PHE A 124 -8.27 -6.68 -3.74
C PHE A 124 -8.30 -7.59 -4.96
N GLU A 125 -8.65 -7.02 -6.09
CA GLU A 125 -8.66 -7.70 -7.38
C GLU A 125 -7.85 -6.94 -8.43
N LEU A 126 -7.13 -7.69 -9.24
CA LEU A 126 -6.41 -7.21 -10.41
C LEU A 126 -7.06 -7.83 -11.65
N GLY A 127 -7.81 -7.04 -12.37
CA GLY A 127 -8.48 -7.42 -13.63
C GLY A 127 -7.71 -6.98 -14.85
N ILE A 128 -8.16 -7.42 -16.03
CA ILE A 128 -7.58 -7.04 -17.33
C ILE A 128 -8.44 -5.96 -17.95
N TYR A 129 -7.77 -4.89 -18.43
CA TYR A 129 -8.43 -3.72 -18.99
C TYR A 129 -7.74 -3.26 -20.28
N ALA A 130 -8.53 -2.62 -21.14
CA ALA A 130 -8.07 -1.87 -22.30
C ALA A 130 -8.90 -0.59 -22.45
N SER A 131 -8.36 0.45 -23.11
CA SER A 131 -9.17 1.60 -23.44
C SER A 131 -10.09 1.32 -24.63
N GLN A 132 -11.24 2.01 -24.65
CA GLN A 132 -12.16 1.94 -25.79
C GLN A 132 -11.45 2.26 -27.13
N THR A 133 -10.61 3.30 -27.13
CA THR A 133 -9.85 3.70 -28.32
C THR A 133 -8.88 2.63 -28.81
N TYR A 134 -8.25 1.87 -27.90
CA TYR A 134 -7.41 0.75 -28.28
C TYR A 134 -8.23 -0.35 -28.94
N LEU A 135 -9.36 -0.74 -28.34
CA LEU A 135 -10.22 -1.81 -28.81
C LEU A 135 -10.82 -1.53 -30.19
N GLU A 136 -11.09 -0.28 -30.52
CA GLU A 136 -11.60 0.14 -31.84
C GLU A 136 -10.56 -0.03 -32.98
N ASN A 137 -9.27 -0.03 -32.65
CA ASN A 137 -8.18 -0.06 -33.62
C ASN A 137 -7.35 -1.36 -33.56
N ALA A 138 -7.65 -2.26 -32.61
CA ALA A 138 -6.95 -3.52 -32.42
C ALA A 138 -7.76 -4.70 -32.99
N PRO A 139 -7.15 -5.90 -33.19
CA PRO A 139 -7.88 -7.11 -33.49
C PRO A 139 -8.97 -7.38 -32.44
N PRO A 140 -10.09 -8.05 -32.78
CA PRO A 140 -11.15 -8.35 -31.82
C PRO A 140 -10.67 -9.32 -30.73
N ILE A 141 -11.07 -9.05 -29.47
CA ILE A 141 -10.82 -9.91 -28.32
C ILE A 141 -12.13 -10.64 -27.97
N ASN A 142 -12.27 -11.88 -28.40
CA ASN A 142 -13.46 -12.70 -28.16
C ASN A 142 -13.19 -13.81 -27.12
N THR A 143 -11.95 -14.26 -27.03
CA THR A 143 -11.51 -15.30 -26.10
C THR A 143 -10.31 -14.83 -25.27
N ILE A 144 -10.07 -15.48 -24.13
CA ILE A 144 -8.89 -15.17 -23.28
C ILE A 144 -7.58 -15.37 -24.06
N GLN A 145 -7.51 -16.34 -24.97
CA GLN A 145 -6.33 -16.61 -25.78
C GLN A 145 -6.04 -15.50 -26.79
N ASP A 146 -7.03 -14.74 -27.22
CA ASP A 146 -6.81 -13.61 -28.15
C ASP A 146 -5.91 -12.54 -27.52
N LEU A 147 -5.88 -12.45 -26.15
CA LEU A 147 -4.99 -11.56 -25.42
C LEU A 147 -3.50 -11.75 -25.76
N GLU A 148 -3.09 -12.92 -26.20
CA GLU A 148 -1.69 -13.23 -26.58
C GLU A 148 -1.23 -12.45 -27.82
N GLN A 149 -2.17 -11.97 -28.65
CA GLN A 149 -1.90 -11.25 -29.89
C GLN A 149 -1.87 -9.72 -29.70
N HIS A 150 -2.13 -9.25 -28.48
CA HIS A 150 -2.24 -7.83 -28.18
C HIS A 150 -0.97 -7.25 -27.56
N ASP A 151 -0.76 -5.95 -27.77
CA ASP A 151 0.27 -5.19 -27.07
C ASP A 151 -0.07 -5.11 -25.57
N TRP A 152 0.90 -5.41 -24.73
CA TRP A 152 0.73 -5.36 -23.27
C TRP A 152 1.50 -4.23 -22.62
N VAL A 153 0.84 -3.62 -21.62
CA VAL A 153 1.46 -2.74 -20.66
C VAL A 153 1.68 -3.51 -19.35
N TYR A 154 2.93 -3.84 -19.09
CA TYR A 154 3.31 -4.76 -18.02
C TYR A 154 3.64 -4.04 -16.71
N LEU A 155 3.02 -4.48 -15.61
CA LEU A 155 3.40 -4.07 -14.26
C LEU A 155 4.60 -4.92 -13.78
N THR A 156 5.81 -4.36 -13.84
CA THR A 156 7.06 -5.11 -13.60
C THR A 156 7.15 -5.70 -12.19
N ARG A 157 6.47 -5.09 -11.20
CA ARG A 157 6.40 -5.59 -9.80
C ARG A 157 5.76 -6.97 -9.67
N LEU A 158 4.92 -7.39 -10.62
CA LEU A 158 4.30 -8.72 -10.60
C LEU A 158 5.31 -9.83 -10.84
N ASN A 159 6.48 -9.50 -11.39
CA ASN A 159 7.59 -10.43 -11.65
C ASN A 159 7.12 -11.76 -12.27
N LEU A 160 6.34 -11.68 -13.37
CA LEU A 160 5.74 -12.83 -14.01
C LEU A 160 6.79 -13.59 -14.84
N PRO A 161 7.10 -14.86 -14.50
CA PRO A 161 8.06 -15.66 -15.25
C PRO A 161 7.61 -15.83 -16.70
N ASN A 162 8.56 -15.69 -17.63
CA ASN A 162 8.33 -15.87 -19.07
C ASN A 162 7.16 -15.03 -19.65
N GLN A 163 6.83 -13.91 -19.00
CA GLN A 163 5.70 -13.07 -19.37
C GLN A 163 4.39 -13.89 -19.52
N THR A 164 4.14 -14.75 -18.56
CA THR A 164 2.93 -15.57 -18.51
C THR A 164 2.11 -15.18 -17.28
N LEU A 165 0.85 -14.84 -17.48
CA LEU A 165 -0.10 -14.60 -16.40
C LEU A 165 -1.15 -15.71 -16.35
N THR A 166 -1.75 -15.90 -15.20
CA THR A 166 -2.88 -16.82 -15.02
C THR A 166 -4.12 -16.00 -14.70
N LEU A 167 -5.19 -16.21 -15.46
CA LEU A 167 -6.52 -15.68 -15.17
C LEU A 167 -7.35 -16.78 -14.52
N THR A 168 -8.00 -16.47 -13.42
CA THR A 168 -8.80 -17.42 -12.64
C THR A 168 -10.21 -16.85 -12.44
N ASN A 169 -11.24 -17.66 -12.55
CA ASN A 169 -12.61 -17.29 -12.20
C ASN A 169 -12.99 -17.78 -10.78
N GLN A 170 -14.19 -17.44 -10.32
CA GLN A 170 -14.69 -17.84 -9.01
C GLN A 170 -14.85 -19.36 -8.83
N GLU A 171 -15.03 -20.11 -9.93
CA GLU A 171 -15.12 -21.57 -9.93
C GLU A 171 -13.76 -22.25 -9.93
N GLY A 172 -12.65 -21.47 -9.97
CA GLY A 172 -11.29 -21.96 -9.99
C GLY A 172 -10.80 -22.40 -11.38
N VAL A 173 -11.56 -22.11 -12.44
CA VAL A 173 -11.09 -22.34 -13.81
C VAL A 173 -9.95 -21.39 -14.14
N GLN A 174 -8.85 -21.94 -14.66
CA GLN A 174 -7.63 -21.19 -14.94
C GLN A 174 -7.29 -21.20 -16.43
N HIS A 175 -6.89 -20.03 -16.93
CA HIS A 175 -6.33 -19.83 -18.25
C HIS A 175 -4.97 -19.18 -18.14
N GLN A 176 -3.97 -19.79 -18.78
CA GLN A 176 -2.66 -19.17 -18.92
C GLN A 176 -2.62 -18.34 -20.21
N VAL A 177 -2.12 -17.13 -20.12
CA VAL A 177 -1.93 -16.20 -21.23
C VAL A 177 -0.46 -15.82 -21.29
N LYS A 178 0.19 -16.14 -22.39
CA LYS A 178 1.55 -15.71 -22.68
C LYS A 178 1.47 -14.40 -23.44
N PHE A 179 1.95 -13.32 -22.82
CA PHE A 179 1.89 -11.99 -23.42
C PHE A 179 3.26 -11.48 -23.87
N HIS A 180 3.25 -10.53 -24.76
CA HIS A 180 4.44 -9.79 -25.14
C HIS A 180 4.34 -8.36 -24.61
N SER A 181 5.22 -8.00 -23.69
CA SER A 181 5.26 -6.66 -23.10
C SER A 181 5.96 -5.70 -24.05
N LYS A 182 5.21 -4.80 -24.66
CA LYS A 182 5.75 -3.70 -25.46
C LYS A 182 6.09 -2.49 -24.60
N HIS A 183 5.28 -2.26 -23.55
CA HIS A 183 5.42 -1.18 -22.60
C HIS A 183 5.42 -1.72 -21.18
N SER A 184 6.09 -1.04 -20.27
CA SER A 184 6.13 -1.47 -18.87
C SER A 184 6.26 -0.29 -17.91
N SER A 185 5.77 -0.48 -16.68
CA SER A 185 5.97 0.43 -15.56
C SER A 185 6.12 -0.36 -14.25
N ASN A 186 6.83 0.18 -13.29
CA ASN A 186 6.86 -0.34 -11.92
C ASN A 186 5.71 0.22 -11.04
N SER A 187 4.96 1.19 -11.56
CA SER A 187 3.83 1.83 -10.87
C SER A 187 2.50 1.35 -11.42
N PRO A 188 1.56 0.89 -10.57
CA PRO A 188 0.19 0.54 -10.98
C PRO A 188 -0.52 1.70 -11.69
N LEU A 189 -0.36 2.92 -11.19
CA LEU A 189 -0.92 4.12 -11.79
C LEU A 189 -0.31 4.42 -13.17
N GLY A 190 1.00 4.18 -13.31
CA GLY A 190 1.68 4.29 -14.60
C GLY A 190 1.12 3.30 -15.64
N VAL A 191 0.90 2.03 -15.25
CA VAL A 191 0.24 1.06 -16.12
C VAL A 191 -1.16 1.52 -16.50
N MET A 192 -1.97 1.92 -15.54
CA MET A 192 -3.35 2.36 -15.79
C MET A 192 -3.38 3.53 -16.78
N THR A 193 -2.56 4.55 -16.60
CA THR A 193 -2.54 5.72 -17.50
C THR A 193 -2.04 5.37 -18.90
N MET A 194 -1.08 4.48 -19.06
CA MET A 194 -0.65 3.95 -20.37
C MET A 194 -1.78 3.21 -21.09
N VAL A 195 -2.50 2.31 -20.37
CA VAL A 195 -3.65 1.60 -20.94
C VAL A 195 -4.77 2.56 -21.32
N GLN A 196 -5.06 3.54 -20.48
CA GLN A 196 -6.05 4.58 -20.73
C GLN A 196 -5.75 5.39 -22.01
N ASN A 197 -4.47 5.62 -22.28
CA ASN A 197 -4.01 6.31 -23.50
C ASN A 197 -3.85 5.38 -24.72
N GLY A 198 -4.35 4.16 -24.67
CA GLY A 198 -4.44 3.26 -25.82
C GLY A 198 -3.14 2.52 -26.14
N LEU A 199 -2.20 2.37 -25.21
CA LEU A 199 -0.93 1.71 -25.45
C LEU A 199 -1.03 0.16 -25.46
N GLY A 200 -2.20 -0.38 -25.11
CA GLY A 200 -2.43 -1.82 -25.10
C GLY A 200 -3.35 -2.28 -23.98
N VAL A 201 -3.26 -3.57 -23.68
CA VAL A 201 -3.98 -4.25 -22.60
C VAL A 201 -3.11 -4.25 -21.35
N GLY A 202 -3.71 -4.15 -20.18
CA GLY A 202 -2.95 -4.18 -18.92
C GLY A 202 -3.75 -4.66 -17.72
N SER A 203 -3.03 -5.03 -16.67
CA SER A 203 -3.61 -5.45 -15.41
C SER A 203 -3.78 -4.23 -14.49
N ILE A 204 -5.02 -3.96 -14.08
CA ILE A 204 -5.37 -2.77 -13.29
C ILE A 204 -6.19 -3.21 -12.07
N ALA A 205 -5.94 -2.59 -10.92
CA ALA A 205 -6.70 -2.83 -9.72
C ALA A 205 -8.13 -2.28 -9.87
N SER A 206 -9.13 -3.12 -9.57
CA SER A 206 -10.54 -2.79 -9.79
C SER A 206 -10.99 -1.55 -9.04
N PHE A 207 -10.49 -1.34 -7.80
CA PHE A 207 -10.85 -0.17 -7.00
C PHE A 207 -10.45 1.18 -7.64
N LEU A 208 -9.44 1.20 -8.53
CA LEU A 208 -9.02 2.43 -9.23
C LEU A 208 -10.05 2.85 -10.28
N ILE A 209 -10.73 1.91 -10.90
CA ILE A 209 -11.74 2.18 -11.94
C ILE A 209 -12.93 2.90 -11.33
N ASP A 210 -13.37 2.48 -10.14
CA ASP A 210 -14.50 3.09 -9.43
C ASP A 210 -14.20 4.54 -8.99
N LYS A 211 -12.92 4.87 -8.78
CA LYS A 211 -12.47 6.20 -8.33
C LYS A 211 -12.16 7.16 -9.49
N LEU A 212 -12.07 6.66 -10.71
CA LEU A 212 -11.75 7.42 -11.92
C LEU A 212 -12.84 7.18 -12.99
N PRO A 213 -14.07 7.68 -12.78
CA PRO A 213 -15.23 7.38 -13.64
C PRO A 213 -15.03 7.85 -15.09
N ASP A 214 -14.17 8.83 -15.36
CA ASP A 214 -13.84 9.32 -16.71
C ASP A 214 -12.76 8.44 -17.40
N ALA A 215 -12.25 7.41 -16.74
CA ALA A 215 -11.37 6.46 -17.37
C ALA A 215 -12.18 5.65 -18.38
N SER A 216 -11.96 5.89 -19.69
CA SER A 216 -12.57 5.14 -20.80
C SER A 216 -11.98 3.71 -20.89
N LEU A 217 -11.96 3.02 -19.76
CA LEU A 217 -11.39 1.67 -19.62
C LEU A 217 -12.51 0.63 -19.60
N VAL A 218 -12.35 -0.38 -20.44
CA VAL A 218 -13.24 -1.53 -20.55
C VAL A 218 -12.59 -2.71 -19.84
N ARG A 219 -13.30 -3.31 -18.87
CA ARG A 219 -12.87 -4.57 -18.25
C ARG A 219 -13.09 -5.71 -19.24
N LEU A 220 -12.01 -6.43 -19.54
CA LEU A 220 -12.02 -7.61 -20.35
C LEU A 220 -12.24 -8.83 -19.47
N PHE A 221 -13.10 -9.76 -19.89
CA PHE A 221 -13.40 -11.01 -19.15
C PHE A 221 -13.73 -10.73 -17.67
N PRO A 222 -14.86 -10.06 -17.37
CA PRO A 222 -15.19 -9.58 -16.02
C PRO A 222 -15.30 -10.71 -14.98
N ASP A 223 -15.56 -11.95 -15.41
CA ASP A 223 -15.62 -13.12 -14.53
C ASP A 223 -14.23 -13.68 -14.15
N PHE A 224 -13.18 -13.12 -14.76
CA PHE A 224 -11.80 -13.55 -14.53
C PHE A 224 -10.96 -12.41 -13.91
N TYR A 225 -10.02 -12.80 -13.08
CA TYR A 225 -9.04 -11.93 -12.45
C TYR A 225 -7.64 -12.56 -12.48
N GLN A 226 -6.62 -11.73 -12.56
CA GLN A 226 -5.24 -12.18 -12.47
C GLN A 226 -4.84 -12.43 -11.00
N ILE A 227 -5.27 -11.54 -10.11
CA ILE A 227 -5.05 -11.64 -8.67
C ILE A 227 -6.37 -11.34 -7.99
N SER A 228 -6.78 -12.24 -7.07
CA SER A 228 -7.80 -11.98 -6.06
C SER A 228 -7.20 -12.28 -4.71
N THR A 229 -7.09 -11.27 -3.86
CA THR A 229 -6.44 -11.35 -2.56
C THR A 229 -7.03 -10.31 -1.62
N THR A 230 -6.33 -9.96 -0.56
CA THR A 230 -6.76 -8.96 0.39
C THR A 230 -5.80 -7.78 0.48
N MET A 231 -6.34 -6.63 0.82
CA MET A 231 -5.60 -5.48 1.29
C MET A 231 -5.53 -5.54 2.82
N ASN A 232 -4.35 -5.36 3.37
CA ASN A 232 -4.08 -5.59 4.78
C ASN A 232 -3.36 -4.40 5.40
N ILE A 233 -3.71 -4.09 6.66
CA ILE A 233 -2.91 -3.25 7.52
C ILE A 233 -1.94 -4.13 8.29
N LEU A 234 -0.65 -3.78 8.29
CA LEU A 234 0.38 -4.39 9.11
C LEU A 234 0.93 -3.37 10.09
N TYR A 235 1.15 -3.78 11.35
CA TYR A 235 1.70 -2.94 12.41
C TYR A 235 2.48 -3.79 13.44
N PRO A 236 3.42 -3.20 14.22
CA PRO A 236 4.41 -3.96 14.99
C PRO A 236 3.85 -4.81 16.12
N SER A 237 2.86 -4.33 16.87
CA SER A 237 2.30 -5.07 18.02
C SER A 237 0.99 -4.45 18.50
N ARG A 238 0.10 -5.29 19.03
CA ARG A 238 -1.14 -4.80 19.69
C ARG A 238 -0.91 -4.24 21.08
N LYS A 239 0.15 -4.70 21.78
CA LYS A 239 0.34 -4.36 23.21
C LYS A 239 0.75 -2.90 23.45
N ASN A 240 1.46 -2.29 22.49
CA ASN A 240 2.04 -0.94 22.65
C ASN A 240 1.59 -0.02 21.50
N LEU A 241 0.39 -0.22 20.96
CA LEU A 241 -0.12 0.60 19.87
C LEU A 241 -0.69 1.91 20.44
N PRO A 242 -0.18 3.09 20.03
CA PRO A 242 -0.71 4.36 20.49
C PRO A 242 -2.23 4.48 20.24
N PRO A 243 -3.02 5.07 21.16
CA PRO A 243 -4.48 5.14 21.02
C PRO A 243 -4.94 5.73 19.69
N ARG A 244 -4.26 6.76 19.16
CA ARG A 244 -4.54 7.35 17.85
C ARG A 244 -4.42 6.35 16.70
N VAL A 245 -3.38 5.51 16.74
CA VAL A 245 -3.13 4.49 15.71
C VAL A 245 -4.17 3.39 15.80
N ARG A 246 -4.50 2.92 17.00
CA ARG A 246 -5.55 1.91 17.22
C ARG A 246 -6.90 2.39 16.70
N LEU A 247 -7.32 3.60 17.09
CA LEU A 247 -8.58 4.18 16.63
C LEU A 247 -8.63 4.34 15.11
N PHE A 248 -7.52 4.73 14.50
CA PHE A 248 -7.46 4.86 13.05
C PHE A 248 -7.53 3.50 12.34
N ILE A 249 -6.86 2.47 12.85
CA ILE A 249 -6.97 1.11 12.33
C ILE A 249 -8.42 0.60 12.44
N ASP A 250 -9.07 0.79 13.60
CA ASP A 250 -10.45 0.37 13.81
C ASP A 250 -11.43 1.13 12.89
N TYR A 251 -11.17 2.42 12.65
CA TYR A 251 -11.92 3.22 11.69
C TYR A 251 -11.77 2.68 10.27
N LEU A 252 -10.54 2.41 9.80
CA LEU A 252 -10.30 1.88 8.45
C LEU A 252 -10.99 0.52 8.25
N VAL A 253 -10.87 -0.38 9.24
CA VAL A 253 -11.53 -1.69 9.18
C VAL A 253 -13.05 -1.54 9.15
N GLY A 254 -13.62 -0.71 10.01
CA GLY A 254 -15.07 -0.48 10.05
C GLY A 254 -15.62 0.16 8.76
N THR A 255 -14.82 0.98 8.08
CA THR A 255 -15.27 1.68 6.86
C THR A 255 -15.07 0.86 5.59
N LEU A 256 -14.04 0.03 5.52
CA LEU A 256 -13.66 -0.70 4.29
C LEU A 256 -14.13 -2.16 4.28
N CYS A 257 -14.39 -2.77 5.46
CA CYS A 257 -14.94 -4.13 5.56
C CYS A 257 -16.47 -4.18 5.66
N GLY A 258 -17.14 -3.04 5.84
CA GLY A 258 -18.61 -2.93 5.89
C GLY A 258 -19.16 -2.64 4.52
#